data_d37baf2ae17a81d8085f29ae135b4695
#
_entry.id   d37baf2ae17a81d8085f29ae135b4695
#
_cell.length_a   1.000
_cell.length_b   1.000
_cell.length_c   1.000
_cell.angle_alpha   90.00
_cell.angle_beta   90.00
_cell.angle_gamma   90.00
#
_symmetry.space_group_name_H-M   'P 1'
#
loop_
_entity.id
_entity.type
_entity.pdbx_description
1 polymer ?
#
loop_
_entity_poly.entity_id
_entity_poly.type
_entity_poly.pdbx_seq_one_letter_code
_entity_poly.pdbx_strand_id
1 'polypeptide(L)'
;MKPQIIVCGLGRTGYKIFCLLKQQSAAVAAISDRQMVCEYQSDIIIGDPCSPKTLLQAGLPDAETLVLAIDNDALNLEILTRARIINPKIRIVNRLFNETLGERLDQTLPAHVSMSVASLAAPIFSFAALGNKAIGQLQLFDRLWPIQEIIIEENHPWWGLPLYELWDDPARMLIYYLPAHDEIDLVSAVLSGKKLQTGDHLIIGNKPTIRAKQRFKLQKWLRNLLNLRPYQHYVQPVILVTLSLLGMISLATVTYLSVNQKISLVDSLYFSVGMITGAGGNEKVAESTPDSIKIFTVVMMIVGAGVIGICYALLNDFILGSRFKQFWDATRIPVRNHHIICGLGGIGTRIVRQLHDQGCEVVVIESDPNNRFLHSVRSWGIPVIIEDARLVATLETANINNAESLIVVTYEDMINVEIALTAKAIAPKINLVLRCSQEQFGRSIQEVFDFDTVLCPRDLATYSFAAAALGGRILGNGMTDDLLWVALATLITPNHPFMGQIVKEAAMNADFVPLYLEKQGQTIHGWQLLEITLDQGDILYLTMPAMRLQQVWQNTSLTIPQSFPDLK
;
A
#
# COMPACT_ATOMS: atom_id res chain seq x y z
N MET A 1 36.65 -8.44 16.26
CA MET A 1 35.66 -7.62 16.97
C MET A 1 34.42 -8.50 17.18
N LYS A 2 33.83 -8.54 18.36
CA LYS A 2 32.56 -9.27 18.55
C LYS A 2 31.45 -8.51 17.84
N PRO A 3 30.60 -9.14 17.00
CA PRO A 3 29.53 -8.43 16.32
C PRO A 3 28.45 -8.04 17.32
N GLN A 4 27.98 -6.77 17.23
CA GLN A 4 26.81 -6.31 17.98
C GLN A 4 25.50 -6.72 17.29
N ILE A 5 25.53 -6.75 15.94
CA ILE A 5 24.35 -7.08 15.12
C ILE A 5 24.69 -8.29 14.26
N ILE A 6 23.75 -9.24 14.18
CA ILE A 6 23.83 -10.40 13.26
C ILE A 6 22.66 -10.33 12.30
N VAL A 7 22.94 -10.39 10.99
CA VAL A 7 21.92 -10.46 9.93
C VAL A 7 21.82 -11.90 9.40
N CYS A 8 20.68 -12.54 9.63
CA CYS A 8 20.41 -13.90 9.20
C CYS A 8 19.64 -13.92 7.88
N GLY A 9 20.21 -14.56 6.87
CA GLY A 9 19.63 -14.70 5.53
C GLY A 9 20.01 -13.54 4.60
N LEU A 10 21.09 -13.73 3.83
CA LEU A 10 21.57 -12.77 2.85
C LEU A 10 20.88 -12.91 1.48
N GLY A 11 19.56 -13.02 1.47
CA GLY A 11 18.76 -12.77 0.29
C GLY A 11 18.84 -11.30 -0.14
N ARG A 12 18.09 -10.88 -1.16
CA ARG A 12 18.15 -9.49 -1.68
C ARG A 12 17.95 -8.42 -0.60
N THR A 13 16.98 -8.61 0.31
CA THR A 13 16.72 -7.65 1.41
C THR A 13 17.80 -7.72 2.48
N GLY A 14 18.15 -8.93 2.95
CA GLY A 14 19.14 -9.10 4.02
C GLY A 14 20.53 -8.63 3.63
N TYR A 15 20.96 -8.84 2.39
CA TYR A 15 22.22 -8.32 1.89
C TYR A 15 22.28 -6.79 1.91
N LYS A 16 21.21 -6.13 1.45
CA LYS A 16 21.13 -4.66 1.49
C LYS A 16 21.14 -4.13 2.92
N ILE A 17 20.40 -4.77 3.85
CA ILE A 17 20.44 -4.43 5.28
C ILE A 17 21.88 -4.54 5.81
N PHE A 18 22.56 -5.65 5.51
CA PHE A 18 23.93 -5.89 5.93
C PHE A 18 24.89 -4.80 5.41
N CYS A 19 24.85 -4.50 4.11
CA CYS A 19 25.69 -3.46 3.50
C CYS A 19 25.40 -2.09 4.12
N LEU A 20 24.12 -1.74 4.30
CA LEU A 20 23.73 -0.45 4.89
C LEU A 20 24.23 -0.31 6.32
N LEU A 21 24.11 -1.35 7.15
CA LEU A 21 24.65 -1.35 8.51
C LEU A 21 26.18 -1.24 8.54
N LYS A 22 26.87 -1.86 7.57
CA LYS A 22 28.33 -1.71 7.41
C LYS A 22 28.72 -0.28 7.04
N GLN A 23 28.02 0.36 6.12
CA GLN A 23 28.23 1.76 5.75
C GLN A 23 28.05 2.71 6.95
N GLN A 24 27.14 2.38 7.86
CA GLN A 24 26.93 3.11 9.11
C GLN A 24 27.93 2.73 10.22
N SER A 25 29.05 2.12 9.87
CA SER A 25 30.13 1.73 10.79
C SER A 25 29.70 0.80 11.94
N ALA A 26 28.59 0.10 11.81
CA ALA A 26 28.13 -0.86 12.80
C ALA A 26 28.98 -2.14 12.80
N ALA A 27 29.20 -2.74 13.99
CA ALA A 27 29.86 -4.04 14.12
C ALA A 27 28.89 -5.17 13.77
N VAL A 28 28.84 -5.53 12.47
CA VAL A 28 27.84 -6.47 11.91
C VAL A 28 28.51 -7.72 11.37
N ALA A 29 27.95 -8.89 11.71
CA ALA A 29 28.18 -10.16 11.04
C ALA A 29 26.92 -10.62 10.30
N ALA A 30 27.10 -11.48 9.30
CA ALA A 30 25.96 -12.04 8.57
C ALA A 30 26.06 -13.57 8.45
N ILE A 31 24.91 -14.24 8.32
CA ILE A 31 24.80 -15.67 8.07
C ILE A 31 24.15 -15.89 6.71
N SER A 32 24.79 -16.68 5.86
CA SER A 32 24.28 -17.05 4.53
C SER A 32 24.36 -18.57 4.33
N ASP A 33 23.34 -19.14 3.70
CA ASP A 33 23.32 -20.53 3.24
C ASP A 33 24.18 -20.76 1.97
N ARG A 34 24.62 -19.66 1.34
CA ARG A 34 25.37 -19.69 0.08
C ARG A 34 26.63 -18.85 0.17
N GLN A 35 27.65 -19.28 -0.57
CA GLN A 35 28.85 -18.49 -0.74
C GLN A 35 28.53 -17.23 -1.57
N MET A 36 28.97 -16.09 -1.08
CA MET A 36 28.80 -14.79 -1.73
C MET A 36 30.17 -14.16 -1.97
N VAL A 37 30.35 -13.62 -3.17
CA VAL A 37 31.54 -12.81 -3.50
C VAL A 37 31.15 -11.35 -3.34
N CYS A 38 31.63 -10.71 -2.28
CA CYS A 38 31.36 -9.30 -1.98
C CYS A 38 32.50 -8.68 -1.16
N GLU A 39 32.49 -7.38 -1.05
CA GLU A 39 33.53 -6.59 -0.36
C GLU A 39 33.70 -6.98 1.11
N TYR A 40 32.62 -7.37 1.81
CA TYR A 40 32.61 -7.73 3.23
C TYR A 40 32.60 -9.24 3.50
N GLN A 41 33.21 -10.04 2.63
CA GLN A 41 33.18 -11.51 2.70
C GLN A 41 33.70 -12.07 4.04
N SER A 42 34.66 -11.39 4.69
CA SER A 42 35.22 -11.80 5.99
C SER A 42 34.21 -11.78 7.14
N ASP A 43 33.13 -11.01 7.01
CA ASP A 43 32.12 -10.84 8.04
C ASP A 43 30.86 -11.71 7.77
N ILE A 44 30.94 -12.58 6.76
CA ILE A 44 29.87 -13.50 6.38
C ILE A 44 30.24 -14.92 6.80
N ILE A 45 29.40 -15.51 7.64
CA ILE A 45 29.48 -16.91 8.06
C ILE A 45 28.63 -17.75 7.10
N ILE A 46 29.26 -18.74 6.45
CA ILE A 46 28.56 -19.64 5.55
C ILE A 46 28.07 -20.85 6.35
N GLY A 47 26.77 -21.10 6.33
CA GLY A 47 26.17 -22.22 7.03
C GLY A 47 24.66 -22.15 7.09
N ASP A 48 24.04 -23.22 7.58
CA ASP A 48 22.60 -23.26 7.82
C ASP A 48 22.24 -22.31 8.97
N PRO A 49 21.41 -21.28 8.70
CA PRO A 49 21.00 -20.32 9.73
C PRO A 49 20.16 -20.94 10.86
N CYS A 50 19.58 -22.12 10.63
CA CYS A 50 18.88 -22.88 11.69
C CYS A 50 19.84 -23.69 12.58
N SER A 51 21.11 -23.85 12.20
CA SER A 51 22.09 -24.63 12.97
C SER A 51 22.60 -23.85 14.20
N PRO A 52 22.50 -24.42 15.43
CA PRO A 52 23.11 -23.80 16.62
C PRO A 52 24.60 -23.54 16.47
N LYS A 53 25.32 -24.43 15.76
CA LYS A 53 26.74 -24.26 15.49
C LYS A 53 27.03 -23.00 14.68
N THR A 54 26.24 -22.73 13.63
CA THR A 54 26.38 -21.54 12.79
C THR A 54 26.07 -20.27 13.58
N LEU A 55 25.02 -20.30 14.41
CA LEU A 55 24.64 -19.19 15.27
C LEU A 55 25.73 -18.86 16.30
N LEU A 56 26.34 -19.90 16.92
CA LEU A 56 27.48 -19.72 17.84
C LEU A 56 28.73 -19.18 17.14
N GLN A 57 29.03 -19.66 15.93
CA GLN A 57 30.15 -19.14 15.12
C GLN A 57 29.93 -17.66 14.73
N ALA A 58 28.69 -17.25 14.54
CA ALA A 58 28.35 -15.85 14.29
C ALA A 58 28.44 -14.94 15.51
N GLY A 59 28.74 -15.48 16.70
CA GLY A 59 28.88 -14.72 17.94
C GLY A 59 27.54 -14.39 18.62
N LEU A 60 26.48 -15.17 18.38
CA LEU A 60 25.14 -14.93 18.92
C LEU A 60 25.07 -14.76 20.44
N PRO A 61 25.87 -15.47 21.28
CA PRO A 61 25.84 -15.30 22.73
C PRO A 61 26.17 -13.88 23.20
N ASP A 62 27.02 -13.19 22.47
CA ASP A 62 27.50 -11.83 22.79
C ASP A 62 26.82 -10.73 21.95
N ALA A 63 25.98 -11.10 20.98
CA ALA A 63 25.29 -10.15 20.11
C ALA A 63 24.13 -9.46 20.84
N GLU A 64 23.89 -8.20 20.50
CA GLU A 64 22.79 -7.38 21.04
C GLU A 64 21.52 -7.53 20.20
N THR A 65 21.68 -7.62 18.86
CA THR A 65 20.54 -7.68 17.93
C THR A 65 20.73 -8.78 16.88
N LEU A 66 19.66 -9.51 16.61
CA LEU A 66 19.53 -10.47 15.51
C LEU A 66 18.46 -9.99 14.52
N VAL A 67 18.83 -9.80 13.27
CA VAL A 67 17.92 -9.46 12.17
C VAL A 67 17.61 -10.73 11.38
N LEU A 68 16.37 -11.14 11.34
CA LEU A 68 15.88 -12.28 10.55
C LEU A 68 15.31 -11.76 9.25
N ALA A 69 16.04 -11.92 8.14
CA ALA A 69 15.71 -11.33 6.84
C ALA A 69 15.33 -12.36 5.75
N ILE A 70 15.10 -13.62 6.12
CA ILE A 70 14.73 -14.70 5.20
C ILE A 70 13.31 -14.48 4.68
N ASP A 71 13.07 -14.80 3.39
CA ASP A 71 11.75 -14.72 2.73
C ASP A 71 10.82 -15.90 3.11
N ASN A 72 10.87 -16.36 4.38
CA ASN A 72 10.06 -17.48 4.86
C ASN A 72 9.78 -17.33 6.35
N ASP A 73 8.51 -17.11 6.70
CA ASP A 73 8.07 -16.87 8.07
C ASP A 73 8.37 -18.09 8.99
N ALA A 74 8.23 -19.31 8.49
CA ALA A 74 8.47 -20.53 9.28
C ALA A 74 9.95 -20.67 9.64
N LEU A 75 10.87 -20.43 8.68
CA LEU A 75 12.30 -20.46 8.96
C LEU A 75 12.72 -19.35 9.93
N ASN A 76 12.19 -18.14 9.74
CA ASN A 76 12.47 -17.03 10.65
C ASN A 76 12.02 -17.37 12.09
N LEU A 77 10.86 -18.02 12.25
CA LEU A 77 10.35 -18.43 13.55
C LEU A 77 11.22 -19.55 14.18
N GLU A 78 11.71 -20.49 13.38
CA GLU A 78 12.63 -21.54 13.83
C GLU A 78 13.96 -20.96 14.33
N ILE A 79 14.55 -20.04 13.56
CA ILE A 79 15.80 -19.36 13.95
C ILE A 79 15.58 -18.51 15.22
N LEU A 80 14.46 -17.77 15.30
CA LEU A 80 14.07 -17.00 16.47
C LEU A 80 14.07 -17.87 17.73
N THR A 81 13.39 -19.04 17.66
CA THR A 81 13.27 -19.95 18.79
C THR A 81 14.65 -20.45 19.25
N ARG A 82 15.51 -20.85 18.33
CA ARG A 82 16.87 -21.30 18.63
C ARG A 82 17.74 -20.18 19.17
N ALA A 83 17.63 -18.99 18.59
CA ALA A 83 18.37 -17.82 19.04
C ALA A 83 18.04 -17.45 20.49
N ARG A 84 16.77 -17.50 20.87
CA ARG A 84 16.32 -17.25 22.25
C ARG A 84 16.80 -18.28 23.26
N ILE A 85 17.00 -19.53 22.84
CA ILE A 85 17.59 -20.58 23.70
C ILE A 85 19.06 -20.27 23.97
N ILE A 86 19.82 -19.78 22.96
CA ILE A 86 21.25 -19.47 23.06
C ILE A 86 21.48 -18.13 23.80
N ASN A 87 20.71 -17.11 23.44
CA ASN A 87 20.77 -15.76 24.03
C ASN A 87 19.35 -15.27 24.37
N PRO A 88 18.85 -15.49 25.60
CA PRO A 88 17.49 -15.11 26.01
C PRO A 88 17.19 -13.62 25.95
N LYS A 89 18.23 -12.77 26.02
CA LYS A 89 18.10 -11.30 26.05
C LYS A 89 18.25 -10.64 24.70
N ILE A 90 18.59 -11.40 23.65
CA ILE A 90 18.86 -10.82 22.34
C ILE A 90 17.64 -10.10 21.79
N ARG A 91 17.83 -8.91 21.27
CA ARG A 91 16.81 -8.20 20.53
C ARG A 91 16.63 -8.86 19.16
N ILE A 92 15.38 -9.05 18.72
CA ILE A 92 15.08 -9.68 17.44
C ILE A 92 14.28 -8.72 16.56
N VAL A 93 14.79 -8.43 15.38
CA VAL A 93 14.09 -7.74 14.30
C VAL A 93 13.71 -8.78 13.27
N ASN A 94 12.42 -9.11 13.19
CA ASN A 94 11.93 -10.25 12.43
C ASN A 94 11.13 -9.79 11.21
N ARG A 95 11.56 -10.23 10.03
CA ARG A 95 10.80 -10.02 8.80
C ARG A 95 9.70 -11.06 8.68
N LEU A 96 8.44 -10.61 8.66
CA LEU A 96 7.27 -11.47 8.54
C LEU A 96 6.31 -10.97 7.45
N PHE A 97 5.73 -11.91 6.72
CA PHE A 97 4.63 -11.65 5.79
C PHE A 97 3.28 -11.65 6.51
N ASN A 98 3.15 -12.51 7.55
CA ASN A 98 1.94 -12.63 8.36
C ASN A 98 2.00 -11.65 9.53
N GLU A 99 1.34 -10.50 9.37
CA GLU A 99 1.33 -9.43 10.36
C GLU A 99 0.58 -9.79 11.64
N THR A 100 -0.54 -10.51 11.54
CA THR A 100 -1.27 -10.95 12.73
C THR A 100 -0.39 -11.85 13.60
N LEU A 101 0.45 -12.68 13.00
CA LEU A 101 1.46 -13.44 13.72
C LEU A 101 2.51 -12.51 14.33
N GLY A 102 2.98 -11.53 13.54
CA GLY A 102 3.95 -10.54 13.99
C GLY A 102 3.49 -9.76 15.21
N GLU A 103 2.29 -9.18 15.16
CA GLU A 103 1.68 -8.46 16.28
C GLU A 103 1.58 -9.31 17.56
N ARG A 104 1.20 -10.58 17.42
CA ARG A 104 1.14 -11.52 18.57
C ARG A 104 2.52 -11.81 19.14
N LEU A 105 3.52 -11.97 18.27
CA LEU A 105 4.90 -12.20 18.72
C LEU A 105 5.46 -10.95 19.43
N ASP A 106 5.18 -9.75 18.91
CA ASP A 106 5.60 -8.49 19.52
C ASP A 106 4.97 -8.28 20.92
N GLN A 107 3.72 -8.74 21.10
CA GLN A 107 3.04 -8.70 22.40
C GLN A 107 3.53 -9.76 23.39
N THR A 108 4.02 -10.91 22.88
CA THR A 108 4.36 -12.07 23.71
C THR A 108 5.84 -12.14 24.05
N LEU A 109 6.71 -11.72 23.12
CA LEU A 109 8.16 -11.85 23.26
C LEU A 109 8.80 -10.50 23.64
N PRO A 110 9.62 -10.45 24.70
CA PRO A 110 10.35 -9.25 25.06
C PRO A 110 11.39 -8.92 23.98
N ALA A 111 11.65 -7.63 23.74
CA ALA A 111 12.63 -7.15 22.78
C ALA A 111 12.50 -7.79 21.38
N HIS A 112 11.27 -7.96 20.90
CA HIS A 112 10.94 -8.46 19.56
C HIS A 112 10.21 -7.37 18.77
N VAL A 113 10.60 -7.21 17.51
CA VAL A 113 9.97 -6.29 16.56
C VAL A 113 9.73 -7.02 15.25
N SER A 114 8.47 -7.20 14.88
CA SER A 114 8.09 -7.75 13.58
C SER A 114 7.91 -6.64 12.55
N MET A 115 8.39 -6.87 11.34
CA MET A 115 8.30 -5.90 10.25
C MET A 115 7.93 -6.59 8.94
N SER A 116 7.02 -5.97 8.19
CA SER A 116 6.60 -6.43 6.86
C SER A 116 7.03 -5.43 5.79
N VAL A 117 7.68 -5.93 4.73
CA VAL A 117 8.02 -5.09 3.56
C VAL A 117 6.79 -4.40 2.99
N ALA A 118 5.65 -5.09 2.99
CA ALA A 118 4.40 -4.53 2.48
C ALA A 118 3.87 -3.39 3.34
N SER A 119 3.92 -3.52 4.68
CA SER A 119 3.46 -2.46 5.60
C SER A 119 4.34 -1.22 5.56
N LEU A 120 5.64 -1.42 5.36
CA LEU A 120 6.60 -0.32 5.30
C LEU A 120 6.55 0.44 3.96
N ALA A 121 6.30 -0.27 2.87
CA ALA A 121 6.28 0.35 1.54
C ALA A 121 4.91 0.96 1.16
N ALA A 122 3.79 0.32 1.52
CA ALA A 122 2.47 0.73 1.08
C ALA A 122 2.13 2.21 1.36
N PRO A 123 2.47 2.81 2.52
CA PRO A 123 2.21 4.23 2.76
C PRO A 123 2.90 5.14 1.75
N ILE A 124 4.13 4.83 1.34
CA ILE A 124 4.89 5.63 0.38
C ILE A 124 4.22 5.59 -1.00
N PHE A 125 3.75 4.41 -1.43
CA PHE A 125 2.96 4.28 -2.65
C PHE A 125 1.66 5.09 -2.59
N SER A 126 0.97 5.07 -1.44
CA SER A 126 -0.27 5.82 -1.24
C SER A 126 -0.02 7.34 -1.29
N PHE A 127 1.07 7.82 -0.68
CA PHE A 127 1.45 9.23 -0.76
C PHE A 127 1.84 9.65 -2.17
N ALA A 128 2.61 8.83 -2.88
CA ALA A 128 2.95 9.09 -4.28
C ALA A 128 1.69 9.17 -5.16
N ALA A 129 0.69 8.31 -4.92
CA ALA A 129 -0.59 8.33 -5.62
C ALA A 129 -1.40 9.61 -5.36
N LEU A 130 -1.24 10.20 -4.19
CA LEU A 130 -1.86 11.49 -3.82
C LEU A 130 -1.07 12.71 -4.32
N GLY A 131 0.02 12.49 -5.04
CA GLY A 131 0.90 13.55 -5.58
C GLY A 131 1.95 14.06 -4.59
N ASN A 132 2.13 13.40 -3.45
CA ASN A 132 3.18 13.71 -2.49
C ASN A 132 4.42 12.85 -2.78
N LYS A 133 5.51 13.46 -3.24
CA LYS A 133 6.80 12.77 -3.41
C LYS A 133 7.39 12.50 -2.03
N ALA A 134 7.22 11.29 -1.52
CA ALA A 134 7.74 10.91 -0.21
C ALA A 134 9.01 10.06 -0.36
N ILE A 135 10.08 10.42 0.38
CA ILE A 135 11.32 9.66 0.51
C ILE A 135 11.36 8.79 1.77
N GLY A 136 10.35 8.91 2.64
CA GLY A 136 10.21 8.19 3.89
C GLY A 136 8.87 8.45 4.55
N GLN A 137 8.73 7.92 5.76
CA GLN A 137 7.52 8.11 6.56
C GLN A 137 7.87 8.25 8.03
N LEU A 138 7.07 9.02 8.75
CA LEU A 138 7.19 9.23 10.18
C LEU A 138 5.83 9.01 10.85
N GLN A 139 5.76 8.10 11.82
CA GLN A 139 4.55 7.86 12.61
C GLN A 139 4.61 8.66 13.91
N LEU A 140 3.79 9.69 14.01
CA LEU A 140 3.66 10.51 15.21
C LEU A 140 2.19 10.67 15.60
N PHE A 141 1.87 10.44 16.88
CA PHE A 141 0.53 10.64 17.45
C PHE A 141 -0.58 10.00 16.60
N ASP A 142 -0.46 8.69 16.29
CA ASP A 142 -1.39 7.91 15.45
C ASP A 142 -1.59 8.42 14.01
N ARG A 143 -0.74 9.34 13.58
CA ARG A 143 -0.73 9.87 12.21
C ARG A 143 0.56 9.51 11.50
N LEU A 144 0.39 9.20 10.22
CA LEU A 144 1.51 8.94 9.35
C LEU A 144 1.82 10.22 8.55
N TRP A 145 3.05 10.71 8.68
CA TRP A 145 3.53 11.93 8.02
C TRP A 145 4.41 11.52 6.85
N PRO A 146 4.09 11.91 5.60
CA PRO A 146 5.00 11.73 4.48
C PRO A 146 6.19 12.65 4.63
N ILE A 147 7.37 12.11 4.36
CA ILE A 147 8.62 12.86 4.39
C ILE A 147 9.05 13.10 2.97
N GLN A 148 9.39 14.34 2.66
CA GLN A 148 9.82 14.77 1.34
C GLN A 148 11.07 15.63 1.46
N GLU A 149 11.91 15.52 0.44
CA GLU A 149 13.03 16.41 0.21
C GLU A 149 12.58 17.60 -0.63
N ILE A 150 12.97 18.79 -0.21
CA ILE A 150 12.68 20.03 -0.93
C ILE A 150 14.02 20.74 -1.18
N ILE A 151 14.30 20.97 -2.44
CA ILE A 151 15.44 21.78 -2.88
C ILE A 151 14.95 23.21 -3.09
N ILE A 152 15.63 24.15 -2.48
CA ILE A 152 15.28 25.58 -2.58
C ILE A 152 15.83 26.12 -3.89
N GLU A 153 14.95 26.46 -4.81
CA GLU A 153 15.26 27.18 -6.04
C GLU A 153 14.99 28.68 -5.88
N GLU A 154 15.51 29.53 -6.77
CA GLU A 154 15.31 31.00 -6.72
C GLU A 154 13.85 31.44 -6.73
N ASN A 155 12.97 30.65 -7.35
CA ASN A 155 11.52 30.90 -7.41
C ASN A 155 10.73 30.17 -6.32
N HIS A 156 11.39 29.48 -5.38
CA HIS A 156 10.70 28.71 -4.34
C HIS A 156 10.05 29.67 -3.33
N PRO A 157 8.79 29.41 -2.87
CA PRO A 157 8.06 30.27 -1.93
C PRO A 157 8.80 30.51 -0.60
N TRP A 158 9.75 29.66 -0.24
CA TRP A 158 10.54 29.76 1.01
C TRP A 158 11.91 30.39 0.80
N TRP A 159 12.25 30.75 -0.41
CA TRP A 159 13.51 31.43 -0.66
C TRP A 159 13.61 32.75 0.15
N GLY A 160 14.69 32.90 0.90
CA GLY A 160 14.91 34.07 1.77
C GLY A 160 14.14 34.05 3.10
N LEU A 161 13.27 33.08 3.35
CA LEU A 161 12.63 32.92 4.66
C LEU A 161 13.63 32.37 5.70
N PRO A 162 13.57 32.80 6.95
CA PRO A 162 14.38 32.23 8.02
C PRO A 162 13.83 30.86 8.42
N LEU A 163 14.73 29.93 8.74
CA LEU A 163 14.39 28.55 9.10
C LEU A 163 13.45 28.43 10.31
N TYR A 164 13.52 29.34 11.28
CA TYR A 164 12.67 29.30 12.46
C TYR A 164 11.18 29.49 12.14
N GLU A 165 10.83 30.26 11.11
CA GLU A 165 9.44 30.43 10.68
C GLU A 165 8.83 29.13 10.13
N LEU A 166 9.65 28.32 9.47
CA LEU A 166 9.21 27.00 9.00
C LEU A 166 9.08 25.99 10.14
N TRP A 167 9.91 26.11 11.18
CA TRP A 167 9.88 25.21 12.32
C TRP A 167 8.65 25.42 13.22
N ASP A 168 8.17 26.64 13.31
CA ASP A 168 6.96 26.98 14.11
C ASP A 168 5.66 26.52 13.47
N ASP A 169 5.64 26.12 12.19
CA ASP A 169 4.43 25.66 11.53
C ASP A 169 4.04 24.24 12.02
N PRO A 170 2.94 24.08 12.78
CA PRO A 170 2.51 22.77 13.31
C PRO A 170 2.05 21.80 12.22
N ALA A 171 1.90 22.24 10.97
CA ALA A 171 1.62 21.40 9.81
C ALA A 171 2.87 20.82 9.16
N ARG A 172 4.07 21.24 9.65
CA ARG A 172 5.37 20.83 9.10
C ARG A 172 6.32 20.43 10.23
N MET A 173 7.20 19.48 9.92
CA MET A 173 8.30 19.09 10.77
C MET A 173 9.59 19.19 9.98
N LEU A 174 10.51 20.04 10.42
CA LEU A 174 11.87 20.04 9.89
C LEU A 174 12.60 18.82 10.45
N ILE A 175 13.11 17.97 9.57
CA ILE A 175 13.78 16.72 9.94
C ILE A 175 15.29 16.85 9.77
N TYR A 176 15.72 17.47 8.68
CA TYR A 176 17.13 17.66 8.36
C TYR A 176 17.31 18.88 7.45
N TYR A 177 18.50 19.49 7.52
CA TYR A 177 18.89 20.63 6.69
C TYR A 177 20.30 20.42 6.16
N LEU A 178 20.45 20.50 4.85
CA LEU A 178 21.72 20.43 4.12
C LEU A 178 21.92 21.76 3.39
N PRO A 179 22.74 22.66 3.90
CA PRO A 179 23.04 23.92 3.23
C PRO A 179 23.93 23.71 2.00
N ALA A 180 23.70 24.50 0.96
CA ALA A 180 24.47 24.39 -0.29
C ALA A 180 25.95 24.83 -0.14
N HIS A 181 26.27 25.71 0.81
CA HIS A 181 27.56 26.37 0.87
C HIS A 181 28.26 26.31 2.23
N ASP A 182 27.59 25.95 3.30
CA ASP A 182 28.10 25.94 4.66
C ASP A 182 27.98 24.56 5.29
N GLU A 183 28.84 24.24 6.24
CA GLU A 183 28.66 23.06 7.10
C GLU A 183 28.02 23.47 8.43
N ILE A 184 26.70 23.68 8.45
CA ILE A 184 25.96 24.04 9.66
C ILE A 184 24.77 23.10 9.84
N ASP A 185 24.60 22.56 11.04
CA ASP A 185 23.45 21.75 11.38
C ASP A 185 22.14 22.57 11.49
N LEU A 186 20.98 21.90 11.45
CA LEU A 186 19.68 22.56 11.47
C LEU A 186 19.47 23.41 12.74
N VAL A 187 19.86 22.91 13.91
CA VAL A 187 19.67 23.62 15.19
C VAL A 187 20.48 24.89 15.22
N SER A 188 21.76 24.81 14.86
CA SER A 188 22.66 25.97 14.77
C SER A 188 22.21 26.97 13.71
N ALA A 189 21.68 26.49 12.56
CA ALA A 189 21.16 27.34 11.51
C ALA A 189 19.91 28.13 11.97
N VAL A 190 19.02 27.48 12.71
CA VAL A 190 17.82 28.13 13.27
C VAL A 190 18.22 29.19 14.32
N LEU A 191 19.13 28.85 15.23
CA LEU A 191 19.62 29.77 16.28
C LEU A 191 20.36 31.00 15.71
N SER A 192 21.08 30.82 14.58
CA SER A 192 21.76 31.93 13.90
C SER A 192 20.83 32.78 13.02
N GLY A 193 19.56 32.41 12.90
CA GLY A 193 18.61 33.09 12.03
C GLY A 193 18.89 32.91 10.54
N LYS A 194 19.52 31.79 10.14
CA LYS A 194 19.87 31.48 8.75
C LYS A 194 18.65 31.56 7.86
N LYS A 195 18.79 32.27 6.74
CA LYS A 195 17.78 32.34 5.68
C LYS A 195 18.07 31.34 4.60
N LEU A 196 17.02 30.71 4.07
CA LEU A 196 17.12 29.75 2.98
C LEU A 196 17.65 30.37 1.71
N GLN A 197 18.61 29.70 1.09
CA GLN A 197 19.29 30.11 -0.14
C GLN A 197 19.07 29.07 -1.25
N THR A 198 19.32 29.46 -2.47
CA THR A 198 19.27 28.56 -3.62
C THR A 198 20.27 27.43 -3.46
N GLY A 199 19.81 26.20 -3.68
CA GLY A 199 20.62 24.99 -3.51
C GLY A 199 20.56 24.39 -2.10
N ASP A 200 19.89 25.03 -1.14
CA ASP A 200 19.64 24.42 0.18
C ASP A 200 18.65 23.26 0.06
N HIS A 201 18.93 22.15 0.74
CA HIS A 201 18.06 20.98 0.81
C HIS A 201 17.40 20.90 2.18
N LEU A 202 16.09 20.76 2.20
CA LEU A 202 15.29 20.56 3.41
C LEU A 202 14.60 19.21 3.36
N ILE A 203 14.72 18.45 4.44
CA ILE A 203 13.90 17.25 4.65
C ILE A 203 12.82 17.59 5.64
N ILE A 204 11.59 17.51 5.18
CA ILE A 204 10.42 17.90 5.97
C ILE A 204 9.35 16.81 5.98
N GLY A 205 8.70 16.67 7.13
CA GLY A 205 7.44 15.95 7.26
C GLY A 205 6.25 16.91 7.10
N ASN A 206 5.37 16.66 6.16
CA ASN A 206 4.15 17.45 5.99
C ASN A 206 2.94 16.69 6.56
N LYS A 207 2.07 17.43 7.26
CA LYS A 207 0.79 16.86 7.71
C LYS A 207 -0.04 16.45 6.51
N PRO A 208 -0.51 15.19 6.43
CA PRO A 208 -1.31 14.74 5.30
C PRO A 208 -2.60 15.56 5.21
N THR A 209 -2.78 16.27 4.10
CA THR A 209 -4.00 17.03 3.82
C THR A 209 -5.01 16.13 3.14
N ILE A 210 -5.99 15.62 3.88
CA ILE A 210 -7.09 14.85 3.32
C ILE A 210 -8.09 15.81 2.71
N ARG A 211 -8.15 15.90 1.40
CA ARG A 211 -9.24 16.55 0.68
C ARG A 211 -10.46 15.62 0.59
N ALA A 212 -11.10 15.32 1.71
CA ALA A 212 -12.36 14.58 1.73
C ALA A 212 -13.47 15.47 1.15
N LYS A 213 -13.74 15.37 -0.15
CA LYS A 213 -14.98 15.89 -0.74
C LYS A 213 -16.11 14.91 -0.39
N GLN A 214 -16.78 15.13 0.74
CA GLN A 214 -18.09 14.52 1.00
C GLN A 214 -19.06 14.90 -0.12
N ARG A 215 -19.40 13.94 -0.99
CA ARG A 215 -20.46 14.11 -1.99
C ARG A 215 -21.64 13.20 -1.66
N PHE A 216 -22.84 13.78 -1.75
CA PHE A 216 -24.14 13.15 -1.54
C PHE A 216 -24.29 11.83 -2.30
N LYS A 217 -24.51 10.73 -1.59
CA LYS A 217 -24.59 9.34 -2.12
C LYS A 217 -25.77 9.13 -3.11
N LEU A 218 -26.87 9.88 -3.01
CA LEU A 218 -28.05 9.70 -3.86
C LEU A 218 -27.87 10.15 -5.31
N GLN A 219 -27.19 11.27 -5.55
CA GLN A 219 -26.91 11.74 -6.91
C GLN A 219 -25.90 10.85 -7.64
N LYS A 220 -25.02 10.18 -6.89
CA LYS A 220 -24.06 9.20 -7.43
C LYS A 220 -24.77 7.98 -8.00
N TRP A 221 -25.77 7.44 -7.27
CA TRP A 221 -26.52 6.25 -7.65
C TRP A 221 -27.35 6.44 -8.93
N LEU A 222 -28.08 7.56 -9.04
CA LEU A 222 -28.89 7.90 -10.24
C LEU A 222 -28.04 8.14 -11.49
N ARG A 223 -26.85 8.75 -11.35
CA ARG A 223 -25.97 9.04 -12.48
C ARG A 223 -25.24 7.78 -12.99
N ASN A 224 -24.89 6.85 -12.10
CA ASN A 224 -24.30 5.58 -12.48
C ASN A 224 -25.29 4.66 -13.23
N LEU A 225 -26.59 4.74 -12.89
CA LEU A 225 -27.64 4.01 -13.62
C LEU A 225 -27.85 4.49 -15.07
N LEU A 226 -27.53 5.76 -15.35
CA LEU A 226 -27.67 6.33 -16.70
C LEU A 226 -26.46 6.11 -17.61
N ASN A 227 -25.32 5.66 -17.05
CA ASN A 227 -24.10 5.46 -17.81
C ASN A 227 -23.91 3.98 -18.17
N LEU A 228 -24.61 3.53 -19.22
CA LEU A 228 -24.65 2.11 -19.62
C LEU A 228 -23.41 1.62 -20.40
N ARG A 229 -22.49 2.49 -20.78
CA ARG A 229 -21.31 2.13 -21.60
C ARG A 229 -20.43 1.01 -21.03
N PRO A 230 -20.08 0.96 -19.73
CA PRO A 230 -19.27 -0.14 -19.19
C PRO A 230 -20.01 -1.48 -19.12
N TYR A 231 -21.34 -1.50 -19.34
CA TYR A 231 -22.17 -2.70 -19.19
C TYR A 231 -22.45 -3.43 -20.50
N GLN A 232 -22.07 -2.87 -21.65
CA GLN A 232 -22.43 -3.42 -22.96
C GLN A 232 -22.03 -4.90 -23.11
N HIS A 233 -20.83 -5.27 -22.69
CA HIS A 233 -20.35 -6.65 -22.81
C HIS A 233 -21.10 -7.67 -21.94
N TYR A 234 -21.59 -7.27 -20.77
CA TYR A 234 -22.26 -8.18 -19.83
C TYR A 234 -23.76 -8.31 -20.10
N VAL A 235 -24.37 -7.25 -20.60
CA VAL A 235 -25.86 -7.17 -20.80
C VAL A 235 -26.27 -7.51 -22.23
N GLN A 236 -25.39 -7.36 -23.20
CA GLN A 236 -25.66 -7.58 -24.62
C GLN A 236 -26.27 -8.96 -24.94
N PRO A 237 -25.74 -10.12 -24.44
CA PRO A 237 -26.32 -11.41 -24.69
C PRO A 237 -27.69 -11.57 -24.06
N VAL A 238 -27.92 -11.02 -22.86
CA VAL A 238 -29.22 -11.08 -22.17
C VAL A 238 -30.27 -10.26 -22.93
N ILE A 239 -29.92 -9.06 -23.38
CA ILE A 239 -30.82 -8.21 -24.19
C ILE A 239 -31.17 -8.91 -25.50
N LEU A 240 -30.19 -9.50 -26.19
CA LEU A 240 -30.41 -10.17 -27.47
C LEU A 240 -31.37 -11.34 -27.34
N VAL A 241 -31.21 -12.19 -26.33
CA VAL A 241 -32.10 -13.34 -26.08
C VAL A 241 -33.49 -12.87 -25.64
N THR A 242 -33.59 -11.83 -24.81
CA THR A 242 -34.87 -11.26 -24.39
C THR A 242 -35.64 -10.65 -25.58
N LEU A 243 -34.93 -9.89 -26.44
CA LEU A 243 -35.53 -9.34 -27.67
C LEU A 243 -35.95 -10.44 -28.65
N SER A 244 -35.16 -11.52 -28.77
CA SER A 244 -35.52 -12.69 -29.60
C SER A 244 -36.80 -13.37 -29.10
N LEU A 245 -36.91 -13.54 -27.76
CA LEU A 245 -38.12 -14.11 -27.15
C LEU A 245 -39.34 -13.22 -27.39
N LEU A 246 -39.24 -11.92 -27.17
CA LEU A 246 -40.31 -10.96 -27.42
C LEU A 246 -40.72 -10.92 -28.91
N GLY A 247 -39.71 -10.93 -29.79
CA GLY A 247 -39.96 -11.01 -31.25
C GLY A 247 -40.72 -12.27 -31.65
N MET A 248 -40.36 -13.41 -31.06
CA MET A 248 -41.01 -14.68 -31.32
C MET A 248 -42.46 -14.72 -30.81
N ILE A 249 -42.71 -14.20 -29.61
CA ILE A 249 -44.05 -14.04 -29.05
C ILE A 249 -44.91 -13.13 -29.96
N SER A 250 -44.34 -12.01 -30.40
CA SER A 250 -45.04 -11.07 -31.29
C SER A 250 -45.37 -11.69 -32.64
N LEU A 251 -44.41 -12.41 -33.25
CA LEU A 251 -44.62 -13.11 -34.51
C LEU A 251 -45.74 -14.16 -34.41
N ALA A 252 -45.70 -14.98 -33.34
CA ALA A 252 -46.74 -15.98 -33.09
C ALA A 252 -48.12 -15.33 -32.91
N THR A 253 -48.21 -14.27 -32.12
CA THR A 253 -49.45 -13.52 -31.86
C THR A 253 -50.05 -12.96 -33.14
N VAL A 254 -49.23 -12.33 -34.00
CA VAL A 254 -49.69 -11.79 -35.27
C VAL A 254 -50.17 -12.90 -36.22
N THR A 255 -49.45 -14.04 -36.26
CA THR A 255 -49.82 -15.19 -37.10
C THR A 255 -51.20 -15.76 -36.68
N TYR A 256 -51.44 -15.96 -35.38
CA TYR A 256 -52.74 -16.46 -34.90
C TYR A 256 -53.89 -15.48 -35.14
N LEU A 257 -53.64 -14.14 -34.94
CA LEU A 257 -54.62 -13.11 -35.27
C LEU A 257 -54.99 -13.06 -36.77
N SER A 258 -54.00 -13.23 -37.65
CA SER A 258 -54.19 -13.15 -39.08
C SER A 258 -55.04 -14.32 -39.63
N VAL A 259 -54.94 -15.48 -38.99
CA VAL A 259 -55.65 -16.70 -39.43
C VAL A 259 -57.05 -16.81 -38.81
N ASN A 260 -57.24 -16.34 -37.59
CA ASN A 260 -58.50 -16.45 -36.89
C ASN A 260 -59.06 -15.09 -36.45
N GLN A 261 -59.83 -14.42 -37.32
CA GLN A 261 -60.38 -13.07 -37.09
C GLN A 261 -61.41 -13.00 -35.95
N LYS A 262 -61.83 -14.13 -35.35
CA LYS A 262 -62.73 -14.12 -34.19
C LYS A 262 -62.07 -14.13 -32.83
N ILE A 263 -60.72 -14.18 -32.78
CA ILE A 263 -59.94 -14.24 -31.53
C ILE A 263 -59.48 -12.86 -31.16
N SER A 264 -59.55 -12.51 -29.86
CA SER A 264 -59.04 -11.24 -29.37
C SER A 264 -57.51 -11.23 -29.37
N LEU A 265 -56.93 -10.03 -29.43
CA LEU A 265 -55.48 -9.86 -29.33
C LEU A 265 -54.94 -10.45 -28.01
N VAL A 266 -55.69 -10.31 -26.92
CA VAL A 266 -55.32 -10.84 -25.61
C VAL A 266 -55.30 -12.36 -25.58
N ASP A 267 -56.29 -13.03 -26.21
CA ASP A 267 -56.32 -14.48 -26.28
C ASP A 267 -55.19 -15.04 -27.14
N SER A 268 -54.89 -14.38 -28.27
CA SER A 268 -53.76 -14.74 -29.13
C SER A 268 -52.42 -14.59 -28.44
N LEU A 269 -52.22 -13.50 -27.67
CA LEU A 269 -51.02 -13.28 -26.88
C LEU A 269 -50.90 -14.32 -25.77
N TYR A 270 -51.99 -14.57 -25.03
CA TYR A 270 -52.01 -15.59 -23.97
C TYR A 270 -51.65 -16.97 -24.51
N PHE A 271 -52.24 -17.37 -25.66
CA PHE A 271 -51.93 -18.61 -26.31
C PHE A 271 -50.47 -18.69 -26.78
N SER A 272 -49.97 -17.64 -27.42
CA SER A 272 -48.58 -17.57 -27.89
C SER A 272 -47.56 -17.68 -26.73
N VAL A 273 -47.78 -16.96 -25.64
CA VAL A 273 -46.93 -17.05 -24.45
C VAL A 273 -47.01 -18.44 -23.83
N GLY A 274 -48.21 -19.00 -23.66
CA GLY A 274 -48.40 -20.33 -23.09
C GLY A 274 -47.72 -21.43 -23.88
N MET A 275 -47.79 -21.37 -25.23
CA MET A 275 -47.15 -22.36 -26.11
C MET A 275 -45.64 -22.24 -26.15
N ILE A 276 -45.11 -21.03 -26.20
CA ILE A 276 -43.66 -20.80 -26.20
C ILE A 276 -43.04 -21.14 -24.84
N THR A 277 -43.74 -20.85 -23.74
CA THR A 277 -43.22 -21.13 -22.38
C THR A 277 -43.46 -22.59 -21.94
N GLY A 278 -44.21 -23.35 -22.67
CA GLY A 278 -44.61 -24.71 -22.29
C GLY A 278 -45.64 -24.78 -21.15
N ALA A 279 -46.22 -23.64 -20.75
CA ALA A 279 -47.25 -23.59 -19.71
C ALA A 279 -48.64 -24.08 -20.16
N GLY A 280 -48.78 -24.37 -21.44
CA GLY A 280 -50.08 -24.68 -22.05
C GLY A 280 -50.86 -23.41 -22.37
N GLY A 281 -51.88 -23.53 -23.22
CA GLY A 281 -52.70 -22.39 -23.62
C GLY A 281 -54.15 -22.81 -23.88
N ASN A 282 -54.99 -21.87 -24.30
CA ASN A 282 -56.37 -22.11 -24.63
C ASN A 282 -56.49 -22.97 -25.93
N GLU A 283 -56.68 -24.29 -25.80
CA GLU A 283 -56.70 -25.26 -26.89
C GLU A 283 -57.73 -24.90 -27.95
N LYS A 284 -58.79 -24.15 -27.60
CA LYS A 284 -59.79 -23.69 -28.55
C LYS A 284 -59.21 -22.84 -29.69
N VAL A 285 -58.09 -22.22 -29.50
CA VAL A 285 -57.36 -21.44 -30.52
C VAL A 285 -56.75 -22.38 -31.56
N ALA A 286 -56.32 -23.58 -31.16
CA ALA A 286 -55.69 -24.57 -32.03
C ALA A 286 -56.68 -25.45 -32.76
N GLU A 287 -57.84 -25.78 -32.14
CA GLU A 287 -58.86 -26.65 -32.72
C GLU A 287 -59.51 -26.10 -33.99
N SER A 288 -59.60 -24.77 -34.11
CA SER A 288 -60.26 -24.09 -35.24
C SER A 288 -59.26 -23.64 -36.33
N THR A 289 -58.01 -24.07 -36.31
CA THR A 289 -56.97 -23.61 -37.24
C THR A 289 -56.61 -24.64 -38.30
N PRO A 290 -56.21 -24.23 -39.53
CA PRO A 290 -55.70 -25.11 -40.56
C PRO A 290 -54.50 -25.93 -40.13
N ASP A 291 -54.28 -27.12 -40.76
CA ASP A 291 -53.16 -28.00 -40.38
C ASP A 291 -51.77 -27.35 -40.55
N SER A 292 -51.62 -26.39 -41.47
CA SER A 292 -50.37 -25.58 -41.59
C SER A 292 -50.05 -24.80 -40.37
N ILE A 293 -51.05 -24.27 -39.65
CA ILE A 293 -50.84 -23.51 -38.39
C ILE A 293 -50.55 -24.46 -37.25
N LYS A 294 -51.09 -25.67 -37.24
CA LYS A 294 -50.71 -26.69 -36.24
C LYS A 294 -49.22 -27.05 -36.34
N ILE A 295 -48.74 -27.24 -37.62
CA ILE A 295 -47.31 -27.48 -37.86
C ILE A 295 -46.44 -26.27 -37.38
N PHE A 296 -46.85 -25.03 -37.71
CA PHE A 296 -46.22 -23.83 -37.24
C PHE A 296 -46.16 -23.78 -35.69
N THR A 297 -47.25 -24.13 -35.01
CA THR A 297 -47.32 -24.18 -33.56
C THR A 297 -46.31 -25.18 -32.99
N VAL A 298 -46.19 -26.37 -33.55
CA VAL A 298 -45.21 -27.39 -33.13
C VAL A 298 -43.78 -26.86 -33.28
N VAL A 299 -43.47 -26.23 -34.41
CA VAL A 299 -42.15 -25.62 -34.62
C VAL A 299 -41.87 -24.52 -33.58
N MET A 300 -42.84 -23.64 -33.32
CA MET A 300 -42.73 -22.57 -32.32
C MET A 300 -42.57 -23.12 -30.89
N MET A 301 -43.21 -24.23 -30.54
CA MET A 301 -43.02 -24.90 -29.26
C MET A 301 -41.59 -25.42 -29.10
N ILE A 302 -41.03 -26.08 -30.12
CA ILE A 302 -39.67 -26.62 -30.07
C ILE A 302 -38.63 -25.48 -29.97
N VAL A 303 -38.75 -24.45 -30.83
CA VAL A 303 -37.86 -23.30 -30.83
C VAL A 303 -38.02 -22.51 -29.53
N GLY A 304 -39.24 -22.32 -29.04
CA GLY A 304 -39.55 -21.67 -27.78
C GLY A 304 -38.89 -22.35 -26.58
N ALA A 305 -39.01 -23.68 -26.49
CA ALA A 305 -38.35 -24.45 -25.44
C ALA A 305 -36.83 -24.29 -25.47
N GLY A 306 -36.23 -24.24 -26.68
CA GLY A 306 -34.80 -23.98 -26.84
C GLY A 306 -34.40 -22.58 -26.34
N VAL A 307 -35.16 -21.55 -26.72
CA VAL A 307 -34.88 -20.16 -26.26
C VAL A 307 -35.03 -20.01 -24.75
N ILE A 308 -36.05 -20.63 -24.17
CA ILE A 308 -36.26 -20.64 -22.72
C ILE A 308 -35.11 -21.38 -22.01
N GLY A 309 -34.64 -22.50 -22.55
CA GLY A 309 -33.47 -23.21 -22.05
C GLY A 309 -32.22 -22.33 -22.02
N ILE A 310 -32.02 -21.54 -23.08
CA ILE A 310 -30.93 -20.56 -23.13
C ILE A 310 -31.16 -19.45 -22.09
N CYS A 311 -32.39 -18.93 -21.93
CA CYS A 311 -32.71 -17.95 -20.87
C CYS A 311 -32.39 -18.49 -19.50
N TYR A 312 -32.79 -19.72 -19.17
CA TYR A 312 -32.46 -20.35 -17.89
C TYR A 312 -30.95 -20.54 -17.70
N ALA A 313 -30.23 -20.94 -18.73
CA ALA A 313 -28.78 -21.10 -18.68
C ALA A 313 -28.07 -19.75 -18.40
N LEU A 314 -28.47 -18.68 -19.11
CA LEU A 314 -27.96 -17.34 -18.91
C LEU A 314 -28.31 -16.76 -17.52
N LEU A 315 -29.54 -17.00 -17.07
CA LEU A 315 -30.00 -16.56 -15.75
C LEU A 315 -29.22 -17.28 -14.63
N ASN A 316 -29.01 -18.57 -14.80
CA ASN A 316 -28.25 -19.39 -13.86
C ASN A 316 -26.76 -18.96 -13.82
N ASP A 317 -26.14 -18.76 -14.99
CA ASP A 317 -24.77 -18.25 -15.10
C ASP A 317 -24.63 -16.82 -14.51
N PHE A 318 -25.67 -16.00 -14.72
CA PHE A 318 -25.72 -14.64 -14.15
C PHE A 318 -25.88 -14.64 -12.62
N ILE A 319 -26.81 -15.42 -12.06
CA ILE A 319 -27.12 -15.44 -10.62
C ILE A 319 -26.09 -16.23 -9.82
N LEU A 320 -25.72 -17.43 -10.27
CA LEU A 320 -24.81 -18.33 -9.57
C LEU A 320 -23.35 -18.15 -9.98
N GLY A 321 -23.10 -17.57 -11.15
CA GLY A 321 -21.76 -17.36 -11.68
C GLY A 321 -21.05 -16.16 -11.07
N SER A 322 -19.74 -16.09 -11.34
CA SER A 322 -18.89 -14.94 -10.97
C SER A 322 -19.34 -13.63 -11.63
N ARG A 323 -20.12 -13.69 -12.72
CA ARG A 323 -20.60 -12.55 -13.52
C ARG A 323 -21.54 -11.62 -12.76
N PHE A 324 -22.37 -12.17 -11.87
CA PHE A 324 -23.24 -11.34 -11.02
C PHE A 324 -22.43 -10.45 -10.08
N LYS A 325 -21.37 -10.99 -9.48
CA LYS A 325 -20.44 -10.22 -8.62
C LYS A 325 -19.69 -9.16 -9.43
N GLN A 326 -19.21 -9.50 -10.63
CA GLN A 326 -18.54 -8.57 -11.54
C GLN A 326 -19.47 -7.45 -11.99
N PHE A 327 -20.74 -7.74 -12.29
CA PHE A 327 -21.73 -6.73 -12.63
C PHE A 327 -21.95 -5.74 -11.47
N TRP A 328 -22.11 -6.23 -10.23
CA TRP A 328 -22.24 -5.36 -9.07
C TRP A 328 -20.96 -4.54 -8.80
N ASP A 329 -19.80 -5.11 -8.98
CA ASP A 329 -18.54 -4.37 -8.87
C ASP A 329 -18.46 -3.27 -9.94
N ALA A 330 -18.82 -3.59 -11.20
CA ALA A 330 -18.82 -2.63 -12.30
C ALA A 330 -19.78 -1.44 -12.06
N THR A 331 -20.96 -1.67 -11.43
CA THR A 331 -21.91 -0.57 -11.10
C THR A 331 -21.38 0.40 -10.06
N ARG A 332 -20.34 0.03 -9.30
CA ARG A 332 -19.74 0.82 -8.23
C ARG A 332 -18.51 1.61 -8.68
N ILE A 333 -18.02 1.40 -9.90
CA ILE A 333 -16.85 2.12 -10.42
C ILE A 333 -17.13 3.61 -10.43
N PRO A 334 -16.27 4.45 -9.81
CA PRO A 334 -16.46 5.87 -9.77
C PRO A 334 -16.29 6.51 -11.15
N VAL A 335 -17.03 7.56 -11.43
CA VAL A 335 -16.97 8.27 -12.72
C VAL A 335 -15.73 9.14 -12.86
N ARG A 336 -15.19 9.65 -11.75
CA ARG A 336 -14.00 10.52 -11.72
C ARG A 336 -13.39 10.61 -10.33
N ASN A 337 -12.19 11.13 -10.25
CA ASN A 337 -11.47 11.43 -9.02
C ASN A 337 -11.33 10.18 -8.13
N HIS A 338 -10.79 9.12 -8.69
CA HIS A 338 -10.53 7.87 -8.01
C HIS A 338 -9.11 7.37 -8.34
N HIS A 339 -8.65 6.45 -7.54
CA HIS A 339 -7.35 5.81 -7.70
C HIS A 339 -7.53 4.39 -8.20
N ILE A 340 -6.78 4.00 -9.23
CA ILE A 340 -6.82 2.65 -9.80
C ILE A 340 -5.61 1.88 -9.28
N ILE A 341 -5.82 0.70 -8.70
CA ILE A 341 -4.75 -0.18 -8.23
C ILE A 341 -4.74 -1.47 -9.06
N CYS A 342 -3.63 -1.72 -9.77
CA CYS A 342 -3.39 -2.95 -10.52
C CYS A 342 -2.52 -3.91 -9.71
N GLY A 343 -3.09 -5.06 -9.35
CA GLY A 343 -2.46 -6.11 -8.57
C GLY A 343 -2.82 -6.08 -7.09
N LEU A 344 -3.44 -7.16 -6.61
CA LEU A 344 -3.95 -7.31 -5.26
C LEU A 344 -3.08 -8.29 -4.45
N GLY A 345 -1.78 -7.98 -4.34
CA GLY A 345 -0.84 -8.65 -3.44
C GLY A 345 -0.86 -8.02 -2.04
N GLY A 346 0.11 -8.38 -1.20
CA GLY A 346 0.26 -7.81 0.14
C GLY A 346 0.42 -6.27 0.14
N ILE A 347 1.16 -5.71 -0.83
CA ILE A 347 1.33 -4.25 -0.99
C ILE A 347 0.03 -3.63 -1.51
N GLY A 348 -0.54 -4.17 -2.60
CA GLY A 348 -1.75 -3.62 -3.22
C GLY A 348 -2.93 -3.57 -2.26
N THR A 349 -3.17 -4.65 -1.50
CA THR A 349 -4.25 -4.71 -0.51
C THR A 349 -4.12 -3.62 0.56
N ARG A 350 -2.89 -3.30 0.98
CA ARG A 350 -2.64 -2.25 1.98
C ARG A 350 -2.83 -0.85 1.43
N ILE A 351 -2.35 -0.60 0.20
CA ILE A 351 -2.59 0.66 -0.51
C ILE A 351 -4.10 0.90 -0.64
N VAL A 352 -4.84 -0.14 -1.06
CA VAL A 352 -6.30 -0.10 -1.16
C VAL A 352 -6.94 0.30 0.16
N ARG A 353 -6.56 -0.39 1.26
CA ARG A 353 -7.10 -0.09 2.59
C ARG A 353 -6.75 1.33 3.04
N GLN A 354 -5.50 1.74 2.90
CA GLN A 354 -5.04 3.05 3.33
C GLN A 354 -5.74 4.20 2.60
N LEU A 355 -5.86 4.12 1.26
CA LEU A 355 -6.57 5.12 0.46
C LEU A 355 -8.06 5.13 0.81
N HIS A 356 -8.67 3.96 1.04
CA HIS A 356 -10.06 3.85 1.44
C HIS A 356 -10.32 4.46 2.82
N ASP A 357 -9.47 4.16 3.81
CA ASP A 357 -9.57 4.70 5.17
C ASP A 357 -9.38 6.24 5.20
N GLN A 358 -8.64 6.79 4.23
CA GLN A 358 -8.50 8.22 3.98
C GLN A 358 -9.70 8.83 3.23
N GLY A 359 -10.71 8.03 2.91
CA GLY A 359 -11.92 8.49 2.21
C GLY A 359 -11.76 8.66 0.70
N CYS A 360 -10.70 8.13 0.10
CA CYS A 360 -10.50 8.13 -1.34
C CYS A 360 -11.39 7.09 -2.02
N GLU A 361 -11.82 7.39 -3.24
CA GLU A 361 -12.50 6.40 -4.10
C GLU A 361 -11.44 5.53 -4.78
N VAL A 362 -11.61 4.21 -4.68
CA VAL A 362 -10.62 3.24 -5.16
C VAL A 362 -11.28 2.22 -6.08
N VAL A 363 -10.58 1.84 -7.14
CA VAL A 363 -10.91 0.73 -8.04
C VAL A 363 -9.73 -0.23 -8.10
N VAL A 364 -10.00 -1.52 -8.04
CA VAL A 364 -8.95 -2.55 -8.11
C VAL A 364 -9.08 -3.33 -9.40
N ILE A 365 -7.95 -3.60 -10.06
CA ILE A 365 -7.84 -4.54 -11.18
C ILE A 365 -6.96 -5.71 -10.73
N GLU A 366 -7.49 -6.93 -10.80
CA GLU A 366 -6.80 -8.16 -10.42
C GLU A 366 -7.06 -9.26 -11.47
N SER A 367 -6.02 -9.93 -11.91
CA SER A 367 -6.15 -10.96 -12.95
C SER A 367 -6.56 -12.33 -12.40
N ASP A 368 -6.21 -12.64 -11.14
CA ASP A 368 -6.53 -13.94 -10.52
C ASP A 368 -7.90 -13.91 -9.84
N PRO A 369 -8.90 -14.65 -10.37
CA PRO A 369 -10.23 -14.73 -9.76
C PRO A 369 -10.24 -15.44 -8.40
N ASN A 370 -9.18 -16.18 -8.05
CA ASN A 370 -9.05 -16.92 -6.80
C ASN A 370 -8.15 -16.21 -5.79
N ASN A 371 -7.78 -14.96 -6.05
CA ASN A 371 -6.91 -14.21 -5.15
C ASN A 371 -7.53 -14.09 -3.74
N ARG A 372 -6.75 -14.48 -2.73
CA ARG A 372 -7.17 -14.56 -1.33
C ARG A 372 -7.67 -13.22 -0.73
N PHE A 373 -7.25 -12.09 -1.29
CA PHE A 373 -7.61 -10.76 -0.78
C PHE A 373 -8.91 -10.20 -1.37
N LEU A 374 -9.47 -10.82 -2.41
CA LEU A 374 -10.69 -10.35 -3.08
C LEU A 374 -11.88 -10.21 -2.12
N HIS A 375 -12.04 -11.19 -1.23
CA HIS A 375 -13.13 -11.16 -0.25
C HIS A 375 -13.02 -9.94 0.67
N SER A 376 -11.83 -9.65 1.19
CA SER A 376 -11.58 -8.52 2.09
C SER A 376 -11.85 -7.19 1.40
N VAL A 377 -11.32 -6.98 0.18
CA VAL A 377 -11.51 -5.74 -0.57
C VAL A 377 -12.97 -5.49 -0.91
N ARG A 378 -13.70 -6.53 -1.33
CA ARG A 378 -15.15 -6.43 -1.58
C ARG A 378 -15.97 -6.16 -0.33
N SER A 379 -15.56 -6.69 0.82
CA SER A 379 -16.24 -6.42 2.11
C SER A 379 -16.13 -4.95 2.53
N TRP A 380 -15.09 -4.24 2.08
CA TRP A 380 -14.95 -2.78 2.25
C TRP A 380 -15.80 -1.98 1.25
N GLY A 381 -16.51 -2.66 0.34
CA GLY A 381 -17.36 -2.02 -0.67
C GLY A 381 -16.61 -1.48 -1.89
N ILE A 382 -15.35 -1.87 -2.07
CA ILE A 382 -14.48 -1.42 -3.16
C ILE A 382 -14.73 -2.28 -4.40
N PRO A 383 -14.98 -1.68 -5.59
CA PRO A 383 -15.17 -2.41 -6.83
C PRO A 383 -13.88 -3.08 -7.29
N VAL A 384 -14.00 -4.33 -7.77
CA VAL A 384 -12.88 -5.12 -8.28
C VAL A 384 -13.20 -5.61 -9.69
N ILE A 385 -12.34 -5.27 -10.64
CA ILE A 385 -12.38 -5.74 -12.03
C ILE A 385 -11.47 -6.98 -12.10
N ILE A 386 -12.04 -8.14 -12.45
CA ILE A 386 -11.28 -9.40 -12.58
C ILE A 386 -10.90 -9.57 -14.06
N GLU A 387 -9.84 -8.88 -14.46
CA GLU A 387 -9.35 -8.87 -15.85
C GLU A 387 -7.87 -8.54 -15.89
N ASP A 388 -7.25 -8.70 -17.06
CA ASP A 388 -5.87 -8.34 -17.30
C ASP A 388 -5.73 -6.81 -17.48
N ALA A 389 -4.98 -6.17 -16.60
CA ALA A 389 -4.74 -4.72 -16.61
C ALA A 389 -3.90 -4.24 -17.82
N ARG A 390 -3.24 -5.13 -18.56
CA ARG A 390 -2.50 -4.79 -19.80
C ARG A 390 -3.44 -4.40 -20.95
N LEU A 391 -4.70 -4.84 -20.89
CA LEU A 391 -5.68 -4.58 -21.93
C LEU A 391 -6.25 -3.16 -21.83
N VAL A 392 -6.29 -2.47 -22.97
CA VAL A 392 -6.90 -1.13 -23.09
C VAL A 392 -8.34 -1.11 -22.57
N ALA A 393 -9.15 -2.11 -22.97
CA ALA A 393 -10.55 -2.22 -22.55
C ALA A 393 -10.73 -2.33 -21.03
N THR A 394 -9.82 -3.01 -20.34
CA THR A 394 -9.83 -3.15 -18.87
C THR A 394 -9.55 -1.81 -18.17
N LEU A 395 -8.55 -1.06 -18.64
CA LEU A 395 -8.24 0.27 -18.12
C LEU A 395 -9.34 1.28 -18.41
N GLU A 396 -9.98 1.20 -19.59
CA GLU A 396 -11.15 2.01 -19.93
C GLU A 396 -12.37 1.65 -19.06
N THR A 397 -12.58 0.38 -18.77
CA THR A 397 -13.63 -0.09 -17.82
C THR A 397 -13.38 0.49 -16.43
N ALA A 398 -12.13 0.57 -15.99
CA ALA A 398 -11.73 1.25 -14.75
C ALA A 398 -11.84 2.78 -14.82
N ASN A 399 -12.23 3.34 -15.96
CA ASN A 399 -12.40 4.77 -16.21
C ASN A 399 -11.11 5.59 -16.01
N ILE A 400 -10.01 5.08 -16.57
CA ILE A 400 -8.66 5.63 -16.41
C ILE A 400 -8.54 7.11 -16.81
N ASN A 401 -9.29 7.56 -17.83
CA ASN A 401 -9.27 8.96 -18.31
C ASN A 401 -9.75 9.98 -17.26
N ASN A 402 -10.47 9.53 -16.23
CA ASN A 402 -11.00 10.37 -15.17
C ASN A 402 -10.43 10.00 -13.79
N ALA A 403 -9.48 9.10 -13.73
CA ALA A 403 -8.77 8.73 -12.51
C ALA A 403 -7.75 9.82 -12.10
N GLU A 404 -7.48 9.94 -10.81
CA GLU A 404 -6.43 10.82 -10.28
C GLU A 404 -5.06 10.17 -10.38
N SER A 405 -4.99 8.86 -10.10
CA SER A 405 -3.74 8.10 -10.24
C SER A 405 -3.96 6.65 -10.64
N LEU A 406 -2.92 6.05 -11.21
CA LEU A 406 -2.79 4.62 -11.45
C LEU A 406 -1.59 4.08 -10.67
N ILE A 407 -1.84 3.07 -9.84
CA ILE A 407 -0.83 2.44 -9.01
C ILE A 407 -0.66 1.00 -9.49
N VAL A 408 0.50 0.68 -10.06
CA VAL A 408 0.77 -0.64 -10.62
C VAL A 408 1.73 -1.39 -9.71
N VAL A 409 1.24 -2.42 -9.02
CA VAL A 409 1.97 -3.14 -7.97
C VAL A 409 1.88 -4.66 -8.12
N THR A 410 1.83 -5.15 -9.36
CA THR A 410 1.91 -6.60 -9.60
C THR A 410 3.29 -7.15 -9.23
N TYR A 411 3.45 -8.46 -9.26
CA TYR A 411 4.71 -9.08 -8.86
C TYR A 411 5.82 -8.94 -9.91
N GLU A 412 5.48 -8.85 -11.20
CA GLU A 412 6.41 -8.87 -12.31
C GLU A 412 6.68 -7.47 -12.88
N ASP A 413 7.94 -7.06 -12.91
CA ASP A 413 8.35 -5.73 -13.37
C ASP A 413 7.96 -5.46 -14.82
N MET A 414 8.09 -6.47 -15.71
CA MET A 414 7.73 -6.30 -17.13
C MET A 414 6.22 -6.07 -17.33
N ILE A 415 5.39 -6.79 -16.57
CA ILE A 415 3.93 -6.59 -16.58
C ILE A 415 3.61 -5.18 -16.08
N ASN A 416 4.29 -4.73 -15.03
CA ASN A 416 4.10 -3.38 -14.50
C ASN A 416 4.44 -2.29 -15.54
N VAL A 417 5.54 -2.47 -16.27
CA VAL A 417 5.95 -1.53 -17.34
C VAL A 417 4.94 -1.56 -18.50
N GLU A 418 4.46 -2.75 -18.92
CA GLU A 418 3.47 -2.88 -19.99
C GLU A 418 2.15 -2.17 -19.64
N ILE A 419 1.64 -2.38 -18.42
CA ILE A 419 0.45 -1.67 -17.93
C ILE A 419 0.69 -0.16 -17.91
N ALA A 420 1.84 0.29 -17.44
CA ALA A 420 2.19 1.71 -17.35
C ALA A 420 2.22 2.38 -18.74
N LEU A 421 2.85 1.74 -19.73
CA LEU A 421 2.91 2.23 -21.11
C LEU A 421 1.50 2.28 -21.75
N THR A 422 0.70 1.23 -21.55
CA THR A 422 -0.69 1.20 -22.03
C THR A 422 -1.50 2.33 -21.40
N ALA A 423 -1.34 2.56 -20.10
CA ALA A 423 -2.02 3.61 -19.36
C ALA A 423 -1.64 5.02 -19.83
N LYS A 424 -0.34 5.29 -20.03
CA LYS A 424 0.16 6.58 -20.55
C LYS A 424 -0.29 6.83 -21.99
N ALA A 425 -0.47 5.78 -22.80
CA ALA A 425 -1.02 5.91 -24.15
C ALA A 425 -2.50 6.36 -24.15
N ILE A 426 -3.30 5.92 -23.18
CA ILE A 426 -4.73 6.26 -23.03
C ILE A 426 -4.89 7.61 -22.30
N ALA A 427 -4.18 7.79 -21.18
CA ALA A 427 -4.27 8.94 -20.28
C ALA A 427 -2.87 9.50 -19.99
N PRO A 428 -2.27 10.32 -20.87
CA PRO A 428 -0.88 10.81 -20.75
C PRO A 428 -0.60 11.60 -19.47
N LYS A 429 -1.62 12.23 -18.89
CA LYS A 429 -1.51 13.10 -17.68
C LYS A 429 -1.82 12.38 -16.37
N ILE A 430 -2.07 11.06 -16.40
CA ILE A 430 -2.37 10.33 -15.17
C ILE A 430 -1.13 10.28 -14.29
N ASN A 431 -1.30 10.52 -12.98
CA ASN A 431 -0.22 10.31 -12.02
C ASN A 431 0.04 8.80 -11.89
N LEU A 432 1.20 8.35 -12.36
CA LEU A 432 1.58 6.94 -12.43
C LEU A 432 2.54 6.59 -11.31
N VAL A 433 2.17 5.62 -10.48
CA VAL A 433 3.04 5.06 -9.45
C VAL A 433 3.32 3.60 -9.75
N LEU A 434 4.58 3.27 -10.03
CA LEU A 434 5.00 1.96 -10.49
C LEU A 434 5.84 1.23 -9.45
N ARG A 435 5.56 -0.04 -9.24
CA ARG A 435 6.43 -0.94 -8.46
C ARG A 435 7.53 -1.50 -9.35
N CYS A 436 8.76 -1.51 -8.81
CA CYS A 436 9.91 -2.18 -9.38
C CYS A 436 10.62 -3.08 -8.35
N SER A 437 11.30 -4.12 -8.79
CA SER A 437 12.05 -5.04 -7.93
C SER A 437 13.48 -4.60 -7.64
N GLN A 438 14.07 -3.73 -8.49
CA GLN A 438 15.45 -3.24 -8.40
C GLN A 438 15.47 -1.73 -8.62
N GLU A 439 16.11 -1.02 -7.72
CA GLU A 439 16.18 0.45 -7.74
C GLU A 439 16.86 0.99 -9.02
N GLN A 440 18.00 0.40 -9.41
CA GLN A 440 18.72 0.83 -10.60
C GLN A 440 17.88 0.68 -11.88
N PHE A 441 17.18 -0.45 -12.04
CA PHE A 441 16.25 -0.65 -13.13
C PHE A 441 15.07 0.34 -13.04
N GLY A 442 14.56 0.56 -11.82
CA GLY A 442 13.49 1.53 -11.56
C GLY A 442 13.86 2.95 -12.01
N ARG A 443 15.04 3.43 -11.64
CA ARG A 443 15.55 4.75 -12.07
C ARG A 443 15.67 4.83 -13.60
N SER A 444 16.22 3.79 -14.23
CA SER A 444 16.37 3.75 -15.69
C SER A 444 15.04 3.82 -16.43
N ILE A 445 14.03 3.04 -16.01
CA ILE A 445 12.70 3.07 -16.66
C ILE A 445 11.96 4.38 -16.38
N GLN A 446 12.14 4.97 -15.20
CA GLN A 446 11.55 6.25 -14.85
C GLN A 446 12.09 7.36 -15.76
N GLU A 447 13.40 7.39 -15.98
CA GLU A 447 14.05 8.38 -16.84
C GLU A 447 13.72 8.17 -18.33
N VAL A 448 13.79 6.92 -18.82
CA VAL A 448 13.58 6.61 -20.25
C VAL A 448 12.13 6.82 -20.69
N PHE A 449 11.15 6.46 -19.84
CA PHE A 449 9.73 6.51 -20.18
C PHE A 449 8.98 7.69 -19.55
N ASP A 450 9.69 8.58 -18.85
CA ASP A 450 9.12 9.75 -18.15
C ASP A 450 7.95 9.36 -17.22
N PHE A 451 8.16 8.29 -16.43
CA PHE A 451 7.18 7.87 -15.46
C PHE A 451 7.25 8.75 -14.21
N ASP A 452 6.09 9.14 -13.65
CA ASP A 452 6.03 10.08 -12.54
C ASP A 452 6.75 9.57 -11.29
N THR A 453 6.54 8.30 -10.90
CA THR A 453 7.15 7.72 -9.70
C THR A 453 7.36 6.22 -9.86
N VAL A 454 8.59 5.75 -9.68
CA VAL A 454 8.95 4.33 -9.66
C VAL A 454 9.55 3.98 -8.31
N LEU A 455 8.96 3.04 -7.58
CA LEU A 455 9.31 2.70 -6.21
C LEU A 455 9.71 1.22 -6.07
N CYS A 456 10.76 0.99 -5.29
CA CYS A 456 11.24 -0.35 -4.92
C CYS A 456 10.84 -0.67 -3.47
N PRO A 457 9.81 -1.50 -3.23
CA PRO A 457 9.35 -1.81 -1.87
C PRO A 457 10.42 -2.38 -0.95
N ARG A 458 11.34 -3.18 -1.50
CA ARG A 458 12.42 -3.79 -0.73
C ARG A 458 13.42 -2.76 -0.23
N ASP A 459 13.75 -1.79 -1.06
CA ASP A 459 14.72 -0.75 -0.73
C ASP A 459 14.13 0.20 0.31
N LEU A 460 12.87 0.60 0.14
CA LEU A 460 12.12 1.37 1.13
C LEU A 460 12.07 0.68 2.51
N ALA A 461 11.87 -0.64 2.53
CA ALA A 461 11.84 -1.39 3.77
C ALA A 461 13.23 -1.59 4.39
N THR A 462 14.30 -1.68 3.59
CA THR A 462 15.66 -1.93 4.07
C THR A 462 16.09 -0.90 5.11
N TYR A 463 15.80 0.38 4.87
CA TYR A 463 16.12 1.46 5.81
C TYR A 463 15.43 1.27 7.16
N SER A 464 14.15 0.85 7.15
CA SER A 464 13.41 0.55 8.37
C SER A 464 14.02 -0.60 9.17
N PHE A 465 14.42 -1.68 8.49
CA PHE A 465 15.08 -2.81 9.13
C PHE A 465 16.43 -2.43 9.72
N ALA A 466 17.25 -1.66 8.99
CA ALA A 466 18.55 -1.19 9.47
C ALA A 466 18.39 -0.29 10.70
N ALA A 467 17.45 0.65 10.66
CA ALA A 467 17.14 1.51 11.77
C ALA A 467 16.64 0.73 12.99
N ALA A 468 15.74 -0.25 12.80
CA ALA A 468 15.29 -1.12 13.89
C ALA A 468 16.42 -1.97 14.49
N ALA A 469 17.39 -2.39 13.66
CA ALA A 469 18.53 -3.16 14.13
C ALA A 469 19.47 -2.34 15.04
N LEU A 470 19.57 -1.03 14.81
CA LEU A 470 20.42 -0.12 15.59
C LEU A 470 19.85 0.20 16.98
N GLY A 471 18.61 -0.14 17.28
CA GLY A 471 18.03 -0.04 18.64
C GLY A 471 16.93 1.02 18.79
N GLY A 472 16.19 0.96 19.89
CA GLY A 472 15.16 1.93 20.30
C GLY A 472 13.77 1.75 19.69
N ARG A 473 12.84 2.63 20.10
CA ARG A 473 11.51 2.72 19.48
C ARG A 473 11.61 3.69 18.30
N ILE A 474 11.67 3.13 17.12
CA ILE A 474 11.75 3.89 15.89
C ILE A 474 10.35 4.31 15.45
N LEU A 475 10.19 5.59 15.18
CA LEU A 475 8.94 6.18 14.70
C LEU A 475 8.93 6.33 13.18
N GLY A 476 10.11 6.36 12.58
CA GLY A 476 10.29 6.46 11.16
C GLY A 476 11.76 6.53 10.79
N ASN A 477 12.03 6.50 9.51
CA ASN A 477 13.37 6.61 8.96
C ASN A 477 13.29 7.07 7.50
N GLY A 478 14.44 7.52 7.01
CA GLY A 478 14.62 7.86 5.61
C GLY A 478 16.07 7.85 5.24
N MET A 479 16.35 8.04 3.98
CA MET A 479 17.68 8.13 3.43
C MET A 479 17.79 9.42 2.64
N THR A 480 18.87 10.16 2.86
CA THR A 480 19.21 11.35 2.10
C THR A 480 20.64 11.18 1.65
N ASP A 481 20.88 11.17 0.35
CA ASP A 481 22.14 10.74 -0.23
C ASP A 481 22.58 9.39 0.37
N ASP A 482 23.72 9.34 1.03
CA ASP A 482 24.23 8.13 1.70
C ASP A 482 23.99 8.13 3.22
N LEU A 483 23.23 9.12 3.75
CA LEU A 483 22.96 9.26 5.17
C LEU A 483 21.62 8.65 5.55
N LEU A 484 21.65 7.58 6.34
CA LEU A 484 20.47 7.04 7.02
C LEU A 484 20.16 7.89 8.25
N TRP A 485 18.99 8.50 8.29
CA TRP A 485 18.47 9.15 9.49
C TRP A 485 17.28 8.36 10.06
N VAL A 486 17.11 8.47 11.37
CA VAL A 486 16.05 7.79 12.12
C VAL A 486 15.31 8.78 13.00
N ALA A 487 14.00 8.59 13.07
CA ALA A 487 13.15 9.28 14.03
C ALA A 487 12.80 8.32 15.16
N LEU A 488 12.95 8.80 16.39
CA LEU A 488 12.71 7.99 17.57
C LEU A 488 12.09 8.80 18.70
N ALA A 489 11.44 8.10 19.62
CA ALA A 489 11.03 8.64 20.91
C ALA A 489 11.90 8.04 22.01
N THR A 490 12.44 8.89 22.87
CA THR A 490 13.21 8.51 24.05
C THR A 490 12.59 9.06 25.32
N LEU A 491 12.49 8.22 26.36
CA LEU A 491 12.05 8.61 27.68
C LEU A 491 13.25 9.09 28.49
N ILE A 492 13.19 10.30 29.05
CA ILE A 492 14.22 10.82 29.91
C ILE A 492 14.13 10.15 31.28
N THR A 493 15.08 9.28 31.56
CA THR A 493 15.24 8.59 32.84
C THR A 493 16.33 9.30 33.69
N PRO A 494 16.44 9.02 35.00
CA PRO A 494 17.50 9.62 35.82
C PRO A 494 18.91 9.38 35.30
N ASN A 495 19.14 8.28 34.60
CA ASN A 495 20.45 7.92 34.03
C ASN A 495 20.57 8.26 32.54
N HIS A 496 19.59 8.96 31.97
CA HIS A 496 19.62 9.34 30.56
C HIS A 496 20.72 10.40 30.31
N PRO A 497 21.51 10.28 29.21
CA PRO A 497 22.58 11.23 28.91
C PRO A 497 22.12 12.70 28.86
N PHE A 498 20.87 12.93 28.48
CA PHE A 498 20.29 14.28 28.32
C PHE A 498 19.58 14.81 29.59
N MET A 499 19.54 14.03 30.67
CA MET A 499 18.91 14.46 31.93
C MET A 499 19.49 15.75 32.46
N GLY A 500 18.66 16.76 32.72
CA GLY A 500 19.03 18.07 33.23
C GLY A 500 19.68 19.00 32.21
N GLN A 501 19.86 18.59 30.95
CA GLN A 501 20.38 19.45 29.88
C GLN A 501 19.26 20.26 29.23
N ILE A 502 19.62 21.44 28.72
CA ILE A 502 18.72 22.20 27.82
C ILE A 502 18.73 21.50 26.46
N VAL A 503 17.54 21.39 25.83
CA VAL A 503 17.35 20.66 24.57
C VAL A 503 18.34 21.11 23.49
N LYS A 504 18.60 22.41 23.33
CA LYS A 504 19.59 22.93 22.36
C LYS A 504 21.02 22.41 22.61
N GLU A 505 21.44 22.33 23.86
CA GLU A 505 22.77 21.83 24.20
C GLU A 505 22.87 20.34 23.94
N ALA A 506 21.85 19.59 24.34
CA ALA A 506 21.78 18.17 24.06
C ALA A 506 21.74 17.90 22.55
N ALA A 507 20.97 18.68 21.76
CA ALA A 507 20.84 18.55 20.31
C ALA A 507 22.16 18.82 19.58
N MET A 508 22.86 19.89 19.94
CA MET A 508 24.16 20.24 19.34
C MET A 508 25.25 19.22 19.70
N ASN A 509 25.27 18.72 20.94
CA ASN A 509 26.28 17.76 21.40
C ASN A 509 26.08 16.35 20.79
N ALA A 510 24.84 15.92 20.58
CA ALA A 510 24.51 14.60 20.08
C ALA A 510 24.05 14.58 18.59
N ASP A 511 24.11 15.73 17.92
CA ASP A 511 23.77 15.89 16.50
C ASP A 511 22.37 15.34 16.17
N PHE A 512 21.33 15.85 16.86
CA PHE A 512 19.95 15.50 16.59
C PHE A 512 19.05 16.73 16.40
N VAL A 513 17.94 16.52 15.71
CA VAL A 513 16.89 17.53 15.56
C VAL A 513 15.71 17.16 16.45
N PRO A 514 15.35 17.99 17.44
CA PRO A 514 14.17 17.74 18.27
C PRO A 514 12.89 18.06 17.47
N LEU A 515 11.92 17.14 17.51
CA LEU A 515 10.63 17.28 16.81
C LEU A 515 9.54 17.77 17.77
N TYR A 516 9.39 17.05 18.89
CA TYR A 516 8.38 17.30 19.94
C TYR A 516 8.95 16.96 21.31
N LEU A 517 8.42 17.61 22.33
CA LEU A 517 8.63 17.25 23.72
C LEU A 517 7.26 17.04 24.39
N GLU A 518 7.09 15.90 25.01
CA GLU A 518 5.95 15.62 25.87
C GLU A 518 6.40 15.82 27.32
N LYS A 519 5.92 16.88 27.94
CA LYS A 519 6.27 17.28 29.30
C LYS A 519 5.00 17.51 30.11
N GLN A 520 4.81 16.77 31.22
CA GLN A 520 3.65 16.89 32.10
C GLN A 520 2.28 16.79 31.36
N GLY A 521 2.19 15.95 30.31
CA GLY A 521 0.97 15.79 29.51
C GLY A 521 0.71 16.89 28.48
N GLN A 522 1.64 17.83 28.30
CA GLN A 522 1.59 18.84 27.24
C GLN A 522 2.60 18.51 26.16
N THR A 523 2.21 18.69 24.90
CA THR A 523 3.09 18.50 23.74
C THR A 523 3.59 19.86 23.28
N ILE A 524 4.92 20.04 23.27
CA ILE A 524 5.59 21.25 22.85
C ILE A 524 6.28 21.02 21.53
N HIS A 525 6.13 21.96 20.60
CA HIS A 525 6.72 21.93 19.26
C HIS A 525 7.25 23.33 18.89
N GLY A 526 8.10 23.38 17.87
CA GLY A 526 8.66 24.63 17.39
C GLY A 526 9.99 24.97 18.05
N TRP A 527 10.56 26.13 17.67
CA TRP A 527 11.88 26.53 18.16
C TRP A 527 11.96 26.78 19.66
N GLN A 528 10.82 27.10 20.33
CA GLN A 528 10.72 27.26 21.79
C GLN A 528 11.12 26.00 22.56
N LEU A 529 11.02 24.83 21.92
CA LEU A 529 11.49 23.56 22.44
C LEU A 529 12.98 23.60 22.83
N LEU A 530 13.79 24.36 22.10
CA LEU A 530 15.23 24.42 22.27
C LEU A 530 15.67 25.02 23.63
N GLU A 531 14.84 25.86 24.24
CA GLU A 531 15.15 26.52 25.52
C GLU A 531 14.66 25.71 26.74
N ILE A 532 14.07 24.55 26.56
CA ILE A 532 13.49 23.76 27.64
C ILE A 532 14.54 22.81 28.21
N THR A 533 14.55 22.71 29.56
CA THR A 533 15.35 21.71 30.28
C THR A 533 14.62 20.37 30.30
N LEU A 534 15.35 19.30 30.02
CA LEU A 534 14.83 17.93 30.03
C LEU A 534 14.82 17.37 31.45
N ASP A 535 13.63 17.00 31.93
CA ASP A 535 13.43 16.44 33.25
C ASP A 535 13.04 14.95 33.20
N GLN A 536 13.14 14.29 34.35
CA GLN A 536 12.72 12.91 34.48
C GLN A 536 11.24 12.73 34.12
N GLY A 537 10.94 11.78 33.24
CA GLY A 537 9.59 11.48 32.80
C GLY A 537 9.18 12.19 31.50
N ASP A 538 9.99 13.12 31.02
CA ASP A 538 9.77 13.75 29.72
C ASP A 538 9.99 12.74 28.58
N ILE A 539 9.21 12.83 27.50
CA ILE A 539 9.42 12.04 26.28
C ILE A 539 9.87 12.98 25.17
N LEU A 540 11.11 12.80 24.71
CA LEU A 540 11.68 13.57 23.62
C LEU A 540 11.54 12.79 22.31
N TYR A 541 10.90 13.41 21.33
CA TYR A 541 10.80 12.96 19.95
C TYR A 541 11.84 13.67 19.12
N LEU A 542 12.72 12.93 18.45
CA LEU A 542 13.85 13.50 17.74
C LEU A 542 14.15 12.73 16.45
N THR A 543 14.89 13.38 15.55
CA THR A 543 15.53 12.75 14.40
C THR A 543 17.03 12.91 14.50
N MET A 544 17.79 11.89 14.10
CA MET A 544 19.23 11.92 14.11
C MET A 544 19.83 10.99 13.07
N PRO A 545 21.08 11.21 12.64
CA PRO A 545 21.81 10.24 11.84
C PRO A 545 21.92 8.89 12.56
N ALA A 546 21.65 7.79 11.84
CA ALA A 546 21.66 6.46 12.45
C ALA A 546 23.02 6.09 13.08
N MET A 547 24.12 6.58 12.53
CA MET A 547 25.46 6.41 13.10
C MET A 547 25.64 7.03 14.49
N ARG A 548 24.79 7.99 14.86
CA ARG A 548 24.83 8.67 16.17
C ARG A 548 23.93 8.02 17.23
N LEU A 549 23.10 7.03 16.86
CA LEU A 549 22.16 6.35 17.78
C LEU A 549 22.85 5.80 19.05
N GLN A 550 24.08 5.31 18.93
CA GLN A 550 24.82 4.79 20.08
C GLN A 550 25.04 5.86 21.16
N GLN A 551 25.14 7.12 20.82
CA GLN A 551 25.34 8.21 21.76
C GLN A 551 24.12 8.42 22.69
N VAL A 552 22.93 8.08 22.21
CA VAL A 552 21.68 8.15 22.99
C VAL A 552 21.56 7.00 23.98
N TRP A 553 22.21 5.84 23.70
CA TRP A 553 22.01 4.60 24.47
C TRP A 553 23.22 4.03 25.18
N GLN A 554 24.42 4.58 25.01
CA GLN A 554 25.65 4.06 25.68
C GLN A 554 25.57 3.96 27.20
N ASN A 555 24.63 4.65 27.86
CA ASN A 555 24.48 4.66 29.32
C ASN A 555 23.12 4.14 29.83
N THR A 556 22.22 3.71 28.95
CA THR A 556 20.93 3.15 29.35
C THR A 556 21.02 1.63 29.27
N SER A 557 21.17 0.94 30.41
CA SER A 557 20.80 -0.46 30.50
C SER A 557 19.39 -0.60 29.92
N LEU A 558 19.23 -1.42 28.88
CA LEU A 558 18.00 -1.66 28.12
C LEU A 558 16.84 -2.20 29.00
N THR A 559 16.41 -1.46 29.98
CA THR A 559 15.09 -1.59 30.58
C THR A 559 14.15 -0.76 29.69
N ILE A 560 13.72 -1.36 28.59
CA ILE A 560 12.57 -0.85 27.83
C ILE A 560 11.40 -0.85 28.84
N PRO A 561 10.76 0.29 29.12
CA PRO A 561 9.52 0.29 29.88
C PRO A 561 8.54 -0.60 29.12
N GLN A 562 8.00 -1.64 29.77
CA GLN A 562 7.04 -2.57 29.16
C GLN A 562 5.71 -1.89 28.78
N SER A 563 5.54 -0.65 29.16
CA SER A 563 4.40 0.19 28.73
C SER A 563 4.85 1.64 28.66
N PHE A 564 5.01 2.15 27.45
CA PHE A 564 4.70 3.55 27.25
C PHE A 564 3.20 3.70 27.56
N PRO A 565 2.78 4.73 28.31
CA PRO A 565 1.34 4.94 28.51
C PRO A 565 0.68 4.98 27.14
N ASP A 566 -0.38 4.16 26.98
CA ASP A 566 -1.19 4.17 25.77
C ASP A 566 -1.58 5.62 25.48
N LEU A 567 -0.99 6.16 24.43
CA LEU A 567 -1.35 7.47 23.90
C LEU A 567 -2.78 7.34 23.35
N LYS A 568 -3.77 7.76 24.16
CA LYS A 568 -5.18 7.94 23.75
C LYS A 568 -5.33 9.17 22.87
#